data_1ba320945ac101af46c5deb33cfca8d2
#
_entry.id   1ba320945ac101af46c5deb33cfca8d2
#
_cell.length_a   1.000
_cell.length_b   1.000
_cell.length_c   1.000
_cell.angle_alpha   90.00
_cell.angle_beta   90.00
_cell.angle_gamma   90.00
#
_symmetry.space_group_name_H-M   'P 1'
#
loop_
_entity.id
_entity.type
_entity.pdbx_description
1 polymer ?
#
loop_
_entity_poly.entity_id
_entity_poly.type
_entity_poly.pdbx_seq_one_letter_code
_entity_poly.pdbx_strand_id
1 'polypeptide(L)'
;MNDGCIVIPRRLTVFGMLAALLLAACSGSSTSIEEQAGGGGGAGGGSEQATQATSVSCEPGETDGELALYNWSEYIDPELITEFRDEFDVDVVEDFFPNNEELLARIESGSSGYDVIVPSDYMVGIMREQGLLMRLDTDAIPNAENVAEDFTSPPFDPDLAYHMPYQWGTTGVAVSLEVAGDDPEATWGWIFDPEMADDIDGRITMLDDARETMGAALRYLGYSVNSTTESELQEAADLIAETTDRLAAFDSDQYDDLLVGEETAVAHGYSGDFFAAFDANDSWDDYAYLIPEEGAVRWVDTMAVLADAPHPCTAHTFINFILDAENGAQLTNWTFYASPNEAAQEFIDQEILDDPAIYPPEDVAADLEFIEDTGETERMFTDLFAEAKS
;
A
#
# COMPACT_ATOMS: atom_id res chain seq x y z
N MET A 1 -23.34 13.44 49.83
CA MET A 1 -24.45 12.47 49.93
C MET A 1 -24.34 11.64 48.66
N ASN A 2 -23.67 10.58 48.91
CA ASN A 2 -23.89 9.16 48.52
C ASN A 2 -24.00 8.90 47.05
N ASP A 3 -22.99 8.34 46.45
CA ASP A 3 -22.44 6.94 46.46
C ASP A 3 -23.29 5.98 45.65
N GLY A 4 -22.64 5.28 44.74
CA GLY A 4 -23.19 4.16 44.02
C GLY A 4 -22.25 3.56 42.97
N CYS A 5 -21.09 3.09 43.40
CA CYS A 5 -20.21 2.24 42.61
C CYS A 5 -20.81 0.83 42.59
N ILE A 6 -21.16 0.27 41.40
CA ILE A 6 -21.56 -1.13 41.26
C ILE A 6 -20.43 -1.88 40.58
N VAL A 7 -19.76 -2.72 41.36
CA VAL A 7 -18.78 -3.73 40.92
C VAL A 7 -19.53 -5.02 40.60
N ILE A 8 -19.38 -5.53 39.35
CA ILE A 8 -19.91 -6.84 38.97
C ILE A 8 -18.71 -7.82 38.88
N PRO A 9 -18.75 -8.95 39.62
CA PRO A 9 -17.65 -9.91 39.60
C PRO A 9 -17.75 -10.88 38.41
N ARG A 10 -16.61 -11.05 37.68
CA ARG A 10 -16.40 -12.10 36.70
C ARG A 10 -16.38 -13.47 37.35
N ARG A 11 -17.26 -14.36 36.94
CA ARG A 11 -17.18 -15.82 37.26
C ARG A 11 -16.45 -16.52 36.12
N LEU A 12 -15.28 -17.08 36.44
CA LEU A 12 -14.62 -18.14 35.68
C LEU A 12 -15.47 -19.42 35.74
N THR A 13 -15.74 -20.00 34.58
CA THR A 13 -16.23 -21.41 34.52
C THR A 13 -15.26 -22.16 33.59
N VAL A 14 -14.48 -23.00 34.24
CA VAL A 14 -13.62 -24.03 33.63
C VAL A 14 -14.52 -25.22 33.27
N PHE A 15 -14.57 -25.60 32.00
CA PHE A 15 -15.08 -26.91 31.59
C PHE A 15 -13.97 -27.64 30.82
N GLY A 16 -13.41 -28.63 31.49
CA GLY A 16 -12.58 -29.65 30.87
C GLY A 16 -13.45 -30.67 30.15
N MET A 17 -13.05 -31.09 28.98
CA MET A 17 -13.58 -32.30 28.36
C MET A 17 -12.46 -33.12 27.72
N LEU A 18 -12.44 -34.34 28.14
CA LEU A 18 -11.48 -35.42 27.94
C LEU A 18 -11.50 -35.93 26.49
N ALA A 19 -10.34 -36.34 26.05
CA ALA A 19 -10.05 -36.99 24.78
C ALA A 19 -10.69 -38.40 24.70
N ALA A 20 -11.08 -38.78 23.48
CA ALA A 20 -11.20 -40.18 23.09
C ALA A 20 -10.62 -40.39 21.69
N LEU A 21 -9.47 -41.03 21.64
CA LEU A 21 -8.88 -41.60 20.41
C LEU A 21 -9.75 -42.79 19.96
N LEU A 22 -10.08 -42.84 18.68
CA LEU A 22 -10.48 -44.07 18.00
C LEU A 22 -9.63 -44.23 16.74
N LEU A 23 -8.72 -45.18 16.78
CA LEU A 23 -8.01 -45.78 15.66
C LEU A 23 -9.00 -46.68 14.89
N ALA A 24 -9.13 -46.49 13.61
CA ALA A 24 -9.68 -47.47 12.69
C ALA A 24 -8.72 -47.66 11.51
N ALA A 25 -8.09 -48.82 11.49
CA ALA A 25 -7.34 -49.34 10.35
C ALA A 25 -8.28 -50.22 9.51
N CYS A 26 -8.24 -50.05 8.17
CA CYS A 26 -8.63 -51.09 7.19
C CYS A 26 -7.92 -50.77 5.88
N SER A 27 -6.89 -51.50 5.54
CA SER A 27 -6.73 -52.57 4.55
C SER A 27 -7.15 -52.21 3.14
N GLY A 28 -6.19 -52.01 2.30
CA GLY A 28 -5.61 -52.69 1.18
C GLY A 28 -6.55 -53.05 0.02
N SER A 29 -6.25 -52.53 -1.15
CA SER A 29 -6.46 -53.22 -2.44
C SER A 29 -5.42 -52.75 -3.43
N SER A 30 -4.53 -53.66 -3.76
CA SER A 30 -3.56 -53.59 -4.84
C SER A 30 -4.28 -53.81 -6.17
N THR A 31 -4.11 -52.92 -7.13
CA THR A 31 -4.34 -53.22 -8.56
C THR A 31 -3.05 -52.94 -9.36
N SER A 32 -2.65 -54.00 -10.01
CA SER A 32 -1.45 -54.14 -10.86
C SER A 32 -1.45 -53.20 -12.06
N ILE A 33 -0.28 -52.61 -12.29
CA ILE A 33 0.04 -51.85 -13.49
C ILE A 33 0.55 -52.82 -14.56
N GLU A 34 -0.09 -52.86 -15.69
CA GLU A 34 0.46 -53.46 -16.93
C GLU A 34 1.34 -52.45 -17.66
N GLU A 35 2.57 -52.84 -17.85
CA GLU A 35 3.61 -52.16 -18.59
C GLU A 35 3.37 -52.38 -20.11
N GLN A 36 3.18 -51.30 -20.86
CA GLN A 36 3.21 -51.36 -22.33
C GLN A 36 4.23 -50.38 -22.86
N ALA A 37 5.35 -50.95 -23.28
CA ALA A 37 6.41 -50.23 -23.96
C ALA A 37 6.03 -50.00 -25.45
N GLY A 38 6.20 -48.78 -25.93
CA GLY A 38 6.08 -48.44 -27.34
C GLY A 38 6.75 -47.10 -27.61
N GLY A 39 7.93 -47.16 -28.22
CA GLY A 39 8.77 -46.03 -28.52
C GLY A 39 8.28 -45.16 -29.67
N GLY A 40 8.76 -43.92 -29.70
CA GLY A 40 8.61 -42.98 -30.81
C GLY A 40 9.11 -41.61 -30.42
N GLY A 41 10.30 -41.22 -30.88
CA GLY A 41 10.88 -39.90 -30.64
C GLY A 41 10.10 -38.80 -31.35
N GLY A 42 10.03 -37.65 -30.71
CA GLY A 42 9.55 -36.39 -31.25
C GLY A 42 10.12 -35.26 -30.44
N ALA A 43 11.06 -34.55 -31.00
CA ALA A 43 11.46 -33.23 -30.50
C ALA A 43 10.25 -32.30 -30.63
N GLY A 44 9.78 -31.79 -29.53
CA GLY A 44 8.68 -30.83 -29.49
C GLY A 44 9.05 -29.71 -28.58
N GLY A 45 9.08 -28.50 -29.11
CA GLY A 45 9.32 -27.28 -28.44
C GLY A 45 8.44 -27.12 -27.19
N GLY A 46 9.04 -26.57 -26.16
CA GLY A 46 8.30 -26.03 -25.05
C GLY A 46 7.36 -24.92 -25.58
N SER A 47 6.10 -25.24 -25.64
CA SER A 47 5.09 -24.19 -25.68
C SER A 47 5.04 -23.61 -24.28
N GLU A 48 5.58 -22.41 -24.11
CA GLU A 48 5.12 -21.52 -23.06
C GLU A 48 3.62 -21.42 -23.23
N GLN A 49 2.87 -22.13 -22.41
CA GLN A 49 1.47 -21.83 -22.21
C GLN A 49 1.47 -20.50 -21.44
N ALA A 50 1.40 -19.37 -22.16
CA ALA A 50 0.91 -18.14 -21.61
C ALA A 50 -0.44 -18.48 -20.96
N THR A 51 -0.45 -18.43 -19.64
CA THR A 51 -1.68 -18.54 -18.85
C THR A 51 -2.58 -17.41 -19.40
N GLN A 52 -3.70 -17.75 -20.04
CA GLN A 52 -4.63 -16.73 -20.52
C GLN A 52 -5.13 -16.02 -19.25
N ALA A 53 -4.90 -14.72 -19.19
CA ALA A 53 -5.42 -13.90 -18.09
C ALA A 53 -6.94 -14.12 -17.97
N THR A 54 -7.39 -14.34 -16.76
CA THR A 54 -8.82 -14.41 -16.45
C THR A 54 -9.47 -13.09 -16.84
N SER A 55 -10.60 -13.13 -17.50
CA SER A 55 -11.40 -11.96 -17.86
C SER A 55 -12.89 -12.27 -17.68
N VAL A 56 -13.63 -11.26 -17.34
CA VAL A 56 -15.08 -11.29 -17.18
C VAL A 56 -15.69 -10.28 -18.15
N SER A 57 -16.99 -10.36 -18.38
CA SER A 57 -17.74 -9.30 -19.06
C SER A 57 -18.91 -8.91 -18.19
N CYS A 58 -18.93 -7.64 -17.78
CA CYS A 58 -19.94 -7.06 -16.90
C CYS A 58 -20.59 -5.85 -17.56
N GLU A 59 -21.83 -5.56 -17.19
CA GLU A 59 -22.47 -4.30 -17.59
C GLU A 59 -22.10 -3.20 -16.56
N PRO A 60 -22.02 -1.91 -16.96
CA PRO A 60 -21.80 -0.81 -16.01
C PRO A 60 -22.84 -0.82 -14.88
N GLY A 61 -22.39 -0.83 -13.63
CA GLY A 61 -23.23 -0.89 -12.43
C GLY A 61 -23.78 -2.30 -12.11
N GLU A 62 -23.31 -3.34 -12.80
CA GLU A 62 -23.69 -4.73 -12.47
C GLU A 62 -23.00 -5.17 -11.18
N THR A 63 -23.76 -5.80 -10.29
CA THR A 63 -23.27 -6.42 -9.05
C THR A 63 -23.63 -7.90 -9.03
N ASP A 64 -22.70 -8.73 -8.57
CA ASP A 64 -22.83 -10.19 -8.52
C ASP A 64 -22.60 -10.78 -7.10
N GLY A 65 -22.51 -9.92 -6.08
CA GLY A 65 -22.39 -10.30 -4.69
C GLY A 65 -21.93 -9.18 -3.78
N GLU A 66 -21.36 -9.54 -2.63
CA GLU A 66 -20.68 -8.61 -1.73
C GLU A 66 -19.38 -8.11 -2.33
N LEU A 67 -18.79 -7.04 -1.78
CA LEU A 67 -17.46 -6.59 -2.10
C LEU A 67 -16.52 -6.96 -0.96
N ALA A 68 -15.47 -7.70 -1.23
CA ALA A 68 -14.36 -7.93 -0.32
C ALA A 68 -13.16 -7.08 -0.78
N LEU A 69 -12.91 -5.99 -0.06
CA LEU A 69 -11.84 -5.02 -0.32
C LEU A 69 -10.64 -5.31 0.58
N TYR A 70 -9.44 -5.37 0.02
CA TYR A 70 -8.19 -5.49 0.76
C TYR A 70 -7.34 -4.25 0.48
N ASN A 71 -7.27 -3.34 1.43
CA ASN A 71 -6.76 -1.98 1.30
C ASN A 71 -5.68 -1.69 2.35
N TRP A 72 -5.10 -0.52 2.29
CA TRP A 72 -4.32 0.08 3.35
C TRP A 72 -5.26 0.55 4.48
N SER A 73 -4.72 0.69 5.69
CA SER A 73 -5.47 1.25 6.82
C SER A 73 -5.75 2.73 6.55
N GLU A 74 -6.94 3.22 6.96
CA GLU A 74 -7.32 4.64 6.89
C GLU A 74 -7.15 5.30 5.50
N TYR A 75 -7.37 4.53 4.43
CA TYR A 75 -7.05 4.92 3.05
C TYR A 75 -8.28 5.08 2.15
N ILE A 76 -9.46 5.14 2.73
CA ILE A 76 -10.72 5.45 2.08
C ILE A 76 -11.68 6.14 3.06
N ASP A 77 -12.40 7.17 2.59
CA ASP A 77 -13.46 7.78 3.39
C ASP A 77 -14.56 6.75 3.71
N PRO A 78 -14.85 6.46 4.98
CA PRO A 78 -15.92 5.53 5.37
C PRO A 78 -17.29 5.92 4.84
N GLU A 79 -17.51 7.20 4.49
CA GLU A 79 -18.76 7.66 3.89
C GLU A 79 -18.89 7.13 2.46
N LEU A 80 -17.82 7.08 1.66
CA LEU A 80 -17.81 6.45 0.33
C LEU A 80 -18.19 4.96 0.38
N ILE A 81 -17.71 4.22 1.39
CA ILE A 81 -18.13 2.83 1.61
C ILE A 81 -19.62 2.74 1.90
N THR A 82 -20.14 3.66 2.69
CA THR A 82 -21.57 3.71 3.04
C THR A 82 -22.40 4.07 1.81
N GLU A 83 -21.97 5.03 1.02
CA GLU A 83 -22.64 5.46 -0.21
C GLU A 83 -22.67 4.34 -1.25
N PHE A 84 -21.55 3.64 -1.47
CA PHE A 84 -21.49 2.48 -2.35
C PHE A 84 -22.47 1.38 -1.93
N ARG A 85 -22.52 1.06 -0.62
CA ARG A 85 -23.46 0.07 -0.08
C ARG A 85 -24.92 0.47 -0.32
N ASP A 86 -25.24 1.75 -0.10
CA ASP A 86 -26.62 2.25 -0.23
C ASP A 86 -27.05 2.39 -1.70
N GLU A 87 -26.13 2.76 -2.61
CA GLU A 87 -26.43 2.93 -4.02
C GLU A 87 -26.65 1.59 -4.73
N PHE A 88 -25.79 0.60 -4.46
CA PHE A 88 -25.78 -0.67 -5.17
C PHE A 88 -26.44 -1.84 -4.41
N ASP A 89 -26.93 -1.61 -3.18
CA ASP A 89 -27.49 -2.65 -2.27
C ASP A 89 -26.52 -3.83 -2.07
N VAL A 90 -25.24 -3.51 -1.82
CA VAL A 90 -24.10 -4.43 -1.69
C VAL A 90 -23.51 -4.34 -0.29
N ASP A 91 -23.22 -5.49 0.34
CA ASP A 91 -22.42 -5.49 1.56
C ASP A 91 -20.92 -5.34 1.20
N VAL A 92 -20.18 -4.53 1.97
CA VAL A 92 -18.73 -4.34 1.82
C VAL A 92 -18.01 -4.85 3.06
N VAL A 93 -16.99 -5.67 2.85
CA VAL A 93 -16.07 -6.17 3.88
C VAL A 93 -14.68 -5.63 3.56
N GLU A 94 -14.06 -4.96 4.53
CA GLU A 94 -12.71 -4.43 4.40
C GLU A 94 -11.75 -5.19 5.31
N ASP A 95 -10.60 -5.56 4.74
CA ASP A 95 -9.42 -6.03 5.46
C ASP A 95 -8.23 -5.16 5.06
N PHE A 96 -7.19 -5.11 5.90
CA PHE A 96 -6.05 -4.20 5.73
C PHE A 96 -4.73 -4.95 5.71
N PHE A 97 -3.75 -4.39 4.98
CA PHE A 97 -2.38 -4.89 4.92
C PHE A 97 -1.39 -3.75 5.19
N PRO A 98 -0.23 -4.03 5.84
CA PRO A 98 0.72 -2.99 6.22
C PRO A 98 1.78 -2.68 5.15
N ASN A 99 1.99 -3.58 4.16
CA ASN A 99 2.94 -3.42 3.06
C ASN A 99 2.61 -4.35 1.89
N ASN A 100 3.18 -4.07 0.71
CA ASN A 100 2.92 -4.82 -0.52
C ASN A 100 3.41 -6.26 -0.47
N GLU A 101 4.46 -6.56 0.29
CA GLU A 101 5.01 -7.92 0.43
C GLU A 101 4.06 -8.83 1.20
N GLU A 102 3.42 -8.31 2.26
CA GLU A 102 2.38 -9.06 2.99
C GLU A 102 1.11 -9.24 2.16
N LEU A 103 0.71 -8.21 1.39
CA LEU A 103 -0.35 -8.34 0.40
C LEU A 103 -0.03 -9.49 -0.57
N LEU A 104 1.14 -9.46 -1.22
CA LEU A 104 1.54 -10.49 -2.17
C LEU A 104 1.55 -11.88 -1.54
N ALA A 105 2.19 -12.04 -0.37
CA ALA A 105 2.26 -13.31 0.34
C ALA A 105 0.86 -13.85 0.69
N ARG A 106 -0.06 -12.97 1.07
CA ARG A 106 -1.46 -13.33 1.36
C ARG A 106 -2.17 -13.86 0.11
N ILE A 107 -2.02 -13.18 -1.03
CA ILE A 107 -2.66 -13.58 -2.29
C ILE A 107 -2.02 -14.86 -2.84
N GLU A 108 -0.69 -15.02 -2.81
CA GLU A 108 0.01 -16.22 -3.24
C GLU A 108 -0.39 -17.47 -2.44
N SER A 109 -0.85 -17.31 -1.21
CA SER A 109 -1.36 -18.43 -0.40
C SER A 109 -2.62 -19.07 -0.98
N GLY A 110 -3.29 -18.41 -1.92
CA GLY A 110 -4.45 -18.85 -2.70
C GLY A 110 -5.78 -18.73 -1.97
N SER A 111 -6.85 -18.56 -2.72
CA SER A 111 -8.25 -18.45 -2.24
C SER A 111 -8.39 -17.40 -1.14
N SER A 112 -7.87 -16.21 -1.39
CA SER A 112 -7.91 -15.09 -0.44
C SER A 112 -9.34 -14.64 -0.11
N GLY A 113 -10.23 -14.75 -1.11
CA GLY A 113 -11.64 -14.34 -1.02
C GLY A 113 -11.85 -12.85 -1.26
N TYR A 114 -10.80 -12.10 -1.60
CA TYR A 114 -10.92 -10.69 -1.95
C TYR A 114 -11.33 -10.50 -3.40
N ASP A 115 -12.05 -9.41 -3.67
CA ASP A 115 -12.46 -8.98 -5.01
C ASP A 115 -11.53 -7.90 -5.53
N VAL A 116 -11.36 -6.82 -4.75
CA VAL A 116 -10.49 -5.68 -5.06
C VAL A 116 -9.34 -5.63 -4.06
N ILE A 117 -8.16 -5.38 -4.58
CA ILE A 117 -6.94 -5.08 -3.81
C ILE A 117 -6.40 -3.72 -4.23
N VAL A 118 -5.66 -3.06 -3.34
CA VAL A 118 -5.08 -1.73 -3.59
C VAL A 118 -3.55 -1.76 -3.51
N PRO A 119 -2.86 -2.43 -4.47
CA PRO A 119 -1.41 -2.48 -4.50
C PRO A 119 -0.80 -1.19 -5.03
N SER A 120 0.45 -0.91 -4.66
CA SER A 120 1.25 0.12 -5.31
C SER A 120 1.67 -0.29 -6.72
N ASP A 121 2.08 0.68 -7.51
CA ASP A 121 2.42 0.60 -8.92
C ASP A 121 3.36 -0.57 -9.29
N TYR A 122 4.52 -0.70 -8.63
CA TYR A 122 5.49 -1.77 -8.92
C TYR A 122 4.92 -3.17 -8.66
N MET A 123 4.07 -3.30 -7.62
CA MET A 123 3.48 -4.57 -7.23
C MET A 123 2.46 -5.07 -8.27
N VAL A 124 1.77 -4.17 -8.97
CA VAL A 124 0.89 -4.53 -10.10
C VAL A 124 1.68 -5.29 -11.16
N GLY A 125 2.88 -4.81 -11.51
CA GLY A 125 3.75 -5.48 -12.47
C GLY A 125 4.08 -6.92 -12.05
N ILE A 126 4.51 -7.10 -10.80
CA ILE A 126 4.85 -8.40 -10.20
C ILE A 126 3.63 -9.34 -10.19
N MET A 127 2.50 -8.88 -9.70
CA MET A 127 1.29 -9.69 -9.58
C MET A 127 0.71 -10.07 -10.94
N ARG A 128 0.79 -9.16 -11.94
CA ARG A 128 0.38 -9.43 -13.32
C ARG A 128 1.24 -10.53 -13.94
N GLU A 129 2.56 -10.50 -13.78
CA GLU A 129 3.48 -11.52 -14.31
C GLU A 129 3.22 -12.89 -13.69
N GLN A 130 2.81 -12.93 -12.44
CA GLN A 130 2.42 -14.15 -11.74
C GLN A 130 1.00 -14.64 -12.10
N GLY A 131 0.21 -13.84 -12.84
CA GLY A 131 -1.16 -14.18 -13.23
C GLY A 131 -2.16 -14.12 -12.07
N LEU A 132 -1.88 -13.30 -11.06
CA LEU A 132 -2.73 -13.10 -9.89
C LEU A 132 -3.84 -12.07 -10.13
N LEU A 133 -3.72 -11.23 -11.17
CA LEU A 133 -4.68 -10.19 -11.51
C LEU A 133 -5.60 -10.60 -12.66
N MET A 134 -6.85 -10.17 -12.57
CA MET A 134 -7.81 -10.26 -13.64
C MET A 134 -7.58 -9.13 -14.66
N ARG A 135 -7.77 -9.44 -15.95
CA ARG A 135 -7.86 -8.38 -16.95
C ARG A 135 -9.19 -7.64 -16.79
N LEU A 136 -9.12 -6.33 -16.61
CA LEU A 136 -10.30 -5.49 -16.45
C LEU A 136 -11.18 -5.46 -17.72
N ASP A 137 -12.48 -5.45 -17.53
CA ASP A 137 -13.47 -5.10 -18.55
C ASP A 137 -13.69 -3.58 -18.49
N THR A 138 -12.94 -2.83 -19.29
CA THR A 138 -13.00 -1.37 -19.29
C THR A 138 -14.36 -0.83 -19.79
N ASP A 139 -15.14 -1.64 -20.51
CA ASP A 139 -16.52 -1.27 -20.89
C ASP A 139 -17.45 -1.21 -19.67
N ALA A 140 -17.12 -1.93 -18.60
CA ALA A 140 -17.84 -1.87 -17.32
C ALA A 140 -17.38 -0.70 -16.42
N ILE A 141 -16.31 0.00 -16.79
CA ILE A 141 -15.71 1.12 -16.03
C ILE A 141 -15.72 2.41 -16.87
N PRO A 142 -16.89 2.97 -17.21
CA PRO A 142 -16.95 4.18 -18.05
C PRO A 142 -16.20 5.39 -17.45
N ASN A 143 -16.12 5.51 -16.12
CA ASN A 143 -15.39 6.58 -15.45
C ASN A 143 -13.86 6.46 -15.57
N ALA A 144 -13.33 5.39 -16.20
CA ALA A 144 -11.92 5.33 -16.60
C ALA A 144 -11.51 6.49 -17.54
N GLU A 145 -12.46 7.13 -18.23
CA GLU A 145 -12.22 8.33 -19.05
C GLU A 145 -11.82 9.57 -18.21
N ASN A 146 -12.07 9.54 -16.90
CA ASN A 146 -11.69 10.61 -15.97
C ASN A 146 -10.22 10.55 -15.52
N VAL A 147 -9.51 9.45 -15.81
CA VAL A 147 -8.10 9.28 -15.44
C VAL A 147 -7.24 10.27 -16.23
N ALA A 148 -6.42 11.05 -15.53
CA ALA A 148 -5.55 12.03 -16.13
C ALA A 148 -4.49 11.38 -17.06
N GLU A 149 -4.11 12.07 -18.12
CA GLU A 149 -3.23 11.54 -19.19
C GLU A 149 -1.92 10.94 -18.65
N ASP A 150 -1.35 11.58 -17.62
CA ASP A 150 -0.09 11.14 -16.99
C ASP A 150 -0.17 9.73 -16.34
N PHE A 151 -1.35 9.25 -16.03
CA PHE A 151 -1.58 7.95 -15.40
C PHE A 151 -2.14 6.89 -16.36
N THR A 152 -2.35 7.22 -17.64
CA THR A 152 -3.01 6.32 -18.60
C THR A 152 -2.09 5.28 -19.23
N SER A 153 -0.78 5.40 -19.09
CA SER A 153 0.17 4.51 -19.77
C SER A 153 1.43 4.23 -18.94
N PRO A 154 1.26 3.71 -17.70
CA PRO A 154 2.41 3.39 -16.86
C PRO A 154 3.21 2.22 -17.42
N PRO A 155 4.54 2.15 -17.22
CA PRO A 155 5.40 1.10 -17.78
C PRO A 155 4.99 -0.31 -17.37
N PHE A 156 4.46 -0.48 -16.16
CA PHE A 156 4.05 -1.77 -15.62
C PHE A 156 2.71 -2.29 -16.18
N ASP A 157 1.84 -1.43 -16.72
CA ASP A 157 0.57 -1.78 -17.37
C ASP A 157 0.14 -0.72 -18.41
N PRO A 158 0.79 -0.64 -19.58
CA PRO A 158 0.65 0.47 -20.51
C PRO A 158 -0.76 0.71 -21.09
N ASP A 159 -1.63 -0.29 -20.99
CA ASP A 159 -2.99 -0.25 -21.55
C ASP A 159 -4.07 -0.10 -20.46
N LEU A 160 -3.71 0.08 -19.18
CA LEU A 160 -4.61 0.02 -18.02
C LEU A 160 -5.47 -1.26 -18.04
N ALA A 161 -4.85 -2.38 -18.36
CA ALA A 161 -5.55 -3.62 -18.60
C ALA A 161 -5.81 -4.43 -17.31
N TYR A 162 -5.08 -4.14 -16.23
CA TYR A 162 -5.11 -4.91 -14.99
C TYR A 162 -5.36 -4.07 -13.74
N HIS A 163 -5.29 -2.73 -13.87
CA HIS A 163 -5.51 -1.82 -12.76
C HIS A 163 -6.18 -0.52 -13.22
N MET A 164 -6.69 0.24 -12.25
CA MET A 164 -7.02 1.66 -12.39
C MET A 164 -6.31 2.43 -11.29
N PRO A 165 -5.74 3.61 -11.57
CA PRO A 165 -5.08 4.42 -10.53
C PRO A 165 -6.12 4.85 -9.48
N TYR A 166 -5.68 4.88 -8.22
CA TYR A 166 -6.53 5.16 -7.06
C TYR A 166 -6.18 6.50 -6.42
N GLN A 167 -4.99 6.59 -5.86
CA GLN A 167 -4.40 7.80 -5.28
C GLN A 167 -2.91 7.83 -5.56
N TRP A 168 -2.27 9.00 -5.43
CA TRP A 168 -0.84 9.10 -5.51
C TRP A 168 -0.31 10.07 -4.48
N GLY A 169 0.93 9.90 -4.10
CA GLY A 169 1.58 10.74 -3.11
C GLY A 169 3.10 10.63 -3.14
N THR A 170 3.70 11.19 -2.11
CA THR A 170 5.14 11.15 -1.88
C THR A 170 5.43 10.60 -0.51
N THR A 171 6.60 9.99 -0.36
CA THR A 171 7.13 9.59 0.94
C THR A 171 8.22 10.58 1.32
N GLY A 172 8.09 11.19 2.49
CA GLY A 172 8.99 12.26 2.93
C GLY A 172 9.23 12.24 4.43
N VAL A 173 9.51 13.41 4.97
CA VAL A 173 9.76 13.57 6.41
C VAL A 173 8.89 14.68 6.98
N ALA A 174 8.15 14.38 8.05
CA ALA A 174 7.43 15.39 8.82
C ALA A 174 8.22 15.75 10.08
N VAL A 175 8.20 17.04 10.44
CA VAL A 175 8.98 17.59 11.55
C VAL A 175 8.13 18.50 12.41
N SER A 176 8.34 18.45 13.73
CA SER A 176 7.75 19.44 14.65
C SER A 176 8.48 20.78 14.52
N LEU A 177 7.72 21.86 14.28
CA LEU A 177 8.25 23.22 14.18
C LEU A 177 8.79 23.76 15.51
N GLU A 178 8.40 23.17 16.65
CA GLU A 178 9.03 23.46 17.96
C GLU A 178 10.53 23.10 17.93
N VAL A 179 10.90 22.03 17.23
CA VAL A 179 12.27 21.54 17.13
C VAL A 179 12.99 22.11 15.91
N ALA A 180 12.30 22.13 14.77
CA ALA A 180 12.90 22.49 13.48
C ALA A 180 12.90 24.00 13.19
N GLY A 181 12.07 24.79 13.91
CA GLY A 181 11.85 26.22 13.64
C GLY A 181 10.85 26.44 12.49
N ASP A 182 10.57 27.73 12.22
CA ASP A 182 9.50 28.15 11.31
C ASP A 182 9.81 27.91 9.80
N ASP A 183 11.03 27.54 9.44
CA ASP A 183 11.47 27.33 8.05
C ASP A 183 12.48 26.18 8.00
N PRO A 184 12.01 24.93 8.20
CA PRO A 184 12.89 23.75 8.26
C PRO A 184 13.50 23.45 6.88
N GLU A 185 14.76 23.01 6.88
CA GLU A 185 15.41 22.52 5.65
C GLU A 185 14.73 21.24 5.16
N ALA A 186 14.42 21.17 3.86
CA ALA A 186 13.83 20.01 3.23
C ALA A 186 14.90 18.95 2.94
N THR A 187 15.23 18.09 3.91
CA THR A 187 16.32 17.12 3.81
C THR A 187 16.06 15.87 4.65
N TRP A 188 16.51 14.72 4.15
CA TRP A 188 16.60 13.48 4.91
C TRP A 188 17.56 13.58 6.12
N GLY A 189 18.35 14.64 6.19
CA GLY A 189 19.23 14.92 7.32
C GLY A 189 18.53 14.93 8.68
N TRP A 190 17.22 15.28 8.75
CA TRP A 190 16.42 15.20 9.97
C TRP A 190 16.43 13.80 10.62
N ILE A 191 16.58 12.78 9.77
CA ILE A 191 16.64 11.38 10.22
C ILE A 191 18.08 10.92 10.37
N PHE A 192 18.92 11.17 9.35
CA PHE A 192 20.22 10.52 9.22
C PHE A 192 21.40 11.34 9.76
N ASP A 193 21.30 12.68 9.88
CA ASP A 193 22.38 13.52 10.39
C ASP A 193 22.19 13.79 11.90
N PRO A 194 23.05 13.22 12.78
CA PRO A 194 22.95 13.46 14.21
C PRO A 194 23.25 14.92 14.61
N GLU A 195 23.90 15.71 13.75
CA GLU A 195 24.18 17.12 14.04
C GLU A 195 22.98 18.04 13.78
N MET A 196 22.00 17.57 13.00
CA MET A 196 20.81 18.35 12.64
C MET A 196 19.80 18.44 13.79
N ALA A 197 19.90 17.53 14.75
CA ALA A 197 18.84 17.32 15.75
C ALA A 197 19.38 16.82 17.10
N ASP A 198 20.11 17.67 17.79
CA ASP A 198 20.80 17.35 19.07
C ASP A 198 19.88 16.81 20.20
N ASP A 199 18.57 17.09 20.18
CA ASP A 199 17.62 16.78 21.27
C ASP A 199 16.47 15.85 20.85
N ILE A 200 16.56 15.16 19.69
CA ILE A 200 15.48 14.30 19.16
C ILE A 200 15.80 12.81 19.21
N ASP A 201 16.91 12.40 19.77
CA ASP A 201 17.24 10.99 19.96
C ASP A 201 16.12 10.27 20.75
N GLY A 202 15.60 9.17 20.17
CA GLY A 202 14.45 8.46 20.72
C GLY A 202 13.09 9.11 20.39
N ARG A 203 13.07 10.12 19.50
CA ARG A 203 11.85 10.81 19.03
C ARG A 203 11.74 10.86 17.51
N ILE A 204 12.35 9.89 16.83
CA ILE A 204 12.29 9.73 15.38
C ILE A 204 11.57 8.41 15.07
N THR A 205 10.64 8.40 14.12
CA THR A 205 10.08 7.18 13.54
C THR A 205 10.51 7.03 12.09
N MET A 206 10.70 5.79 11.67
CA MET A 206 10.84 5.42 10.27
C MET A 206 9.81 4.35 9.92
N LEU A 207 9.39 4.30 8.64
CA LEU A 207 8.48 3.27 8.17
C LEU A 207 9.08 1.87 8.36
N ASP A 208 8.26 0.91 8.75
CA ASP A 208 8.60 -0.52 8.75
C ASP A 208 8.36 -1.12 7.35
N ASP A 209 8.91 -0.46 6.35
CA ASP A 209 8.87 -0.84 4.94
C ASP A 209 10.29 -0.82 4.37
N ALA A 210 10.68 -1.95 3.75
CA ALA A 210 12.05 -2.13 3.27
C ALA A 210 12.38 -1.23 2.08
N ARG A 211 11.45 -1.03 1.15
CA ARG A 211 11.70 -0.25 -0.06
C ARG A 211 11.68 1.25 0.24
N GLU A 212 10.77 1.70 1.07
CA GLU A 212 10.66 3.09 1.48
C GLU A 212 11.85 3.52 2.35
N THR A 213 12.16 2.75 3.39
CA THR A 213 13.22 3.12 4.34
C THR A 213 14.62 3.00 3.72
N MET A 214 14.88 1.95 2.94
CA MET A 214 16.11 1.84 2.16
C MET A 214 16.17 2.94 1.08
N GLY A 215 15.03 3.29 0.47
CA GLY A 215 14.90 4.37 -0.50
C GLY A 215 15.30 5.72 0.07
N ALA A 216 14.80 6.07 1.26
CA ALA A 216 15.18 7.29 1.98
C ALA A 216 16.70 7.36 2.25
N ALA A 217 17.30 6.26 2.73
CA ALA A 217 18.74 6.18 2.98
C ALA A 217 19.56 6.29 1.68
N LEU A 218 19.13 5.63 0.60
CA LEU A 218 19.77 5.72 -0.72
C LEU A 218 19.73 7.15 -1.24
N ARG A 219 18.59 7.84 -1.16
CA ARG A 219 18.47 9.24 -1.59
C ARG A 219 19.38 10.17 -0.80
N TYR A 220 19.41 10.03 0.52
CA TYR A 220 20.34 10.79 1.36
C TYR A 220 21.81 10.60 0.97
N LEU A 221 22.20 9.38 0.56
CA LEU A 221 23.54 9.07 0.06
C LEU A 221 23.77 9.51 -1.40
N GLY A 222 22.74 10.00 -2.09
CA GLY A 222 22.80 10.46 -3.49
C GLY A 222 22.68 9.33 -4.51
N TYR A 223 22.11 8.20 -4.13
CA TYR A 223 21.82 7.05 -5.00
C TYR A 223 20.35 7.03 -5.44
N SER A 224 20.04 6.23 -6.48
CA SER A 224 18.66 5.95 -6.87
C SER A 224 17.97 5.03 -5.86
N VAL A 225 16.66 5.22 -5.61
CA VAL A 225 15.83 4.30 -4.80
C VAL A 225 15.78 2.89 -5.39
N ASN A 226 16.10 2.75 -6.68
CA ASN A 226 16.13 1.52 -7.43
C ASN A 226 17.53 0.99 -7.68
N SER A 227 18.53 1.41 -6.88
CA SER A 227 19.89 0.90 -7.05
C SER A 227 19.93 -0.62 -6.92
N THR A 228 20.63 -1.27 -7.87
CA THR A 228 20.90 -2.72 -7.83
C THR A 228 22.37 -3.01 -7.49
N THR A 229 23.11 -1.99 -7.07
CA THR A 229 24.53 -2.09 -6.70
C THR A 229 24.66 -2.55 -5.24
N GLU A 230 25.17 -3.76 -5.02
CA GLU A 230 25.30 -4.35 -3.68
C GLU A 230 26.00 -3.41 -2.67
N SER A 231 27.05 -2.67 -3.10
CA SER A 231 27.75 -1.75 -2.18
C SER A 231 26.92 -0.52 -1.80
N GLU A 232 26.05 -0.02 -2.69
CA GLU A 232 25.16 1.11 -2.39
C GLU A 232 24.03 0.68 -1.44
N LEU A 233 23.49 -0.51 -1.66
CA LEU A 233 22.49 -1.09 -0.76
C LEU A 233 23.07 -1.37 0.62
N GLN A 234 24.32 -1.85 0.70
CA GLN A 234 24.98 -2.05 1.99
C GLN A 234 25.26 -0.72 2.70
N GLU A 235 25.70 0.34 1.98
CA GLU A 235 25.91 1.67 2.57
C GLU A 235 24.59 2.24 3.13
N ALA A 236 23.48 2.04 2.43
CA ALA A 236 22.16 2.45 2.92
C ALA A 236 21.74 1.68 4.17
N ALA A 237 21.93 0.36 4.20
CA ALA A 237 21.64 -0.47 5.36
C ALA A 237 22.51 -0.13 6.56
N ASP A 238 23.82 0.13 6.36
CA ASP A 238 24.75 0.55 7.41
C ASP A 238 24.29 1.90 8.00
N LEU A 239 23.85 2.85 7.18
CA LEU A 239 23.32 4.15 7.61
C LEU A 239 22.05 3.98 8.46
N ILE A 240 21.11 3.12 8.04
CA ILE A 240 19.90 2.80 8.82
C ILE A 240 20.30 2.19 10.17
N ALA A 241 21.24 1.23 10.18
CA ALA A 241 21.71 0.59 11.41
C ALA A 241 22.33 1.60 12.37
N GLU A 242 23.13 2.57 11.87
CA GLU A 242 23.72 3.64 12.68
C GLU A 242 22.65 4.58 13.26
N THR A 243 21.50 4.71 12.58
CA THR A 243 20.39 5.57 12.99
C THR A 243 19.47 4.88 14.02
N THR A 244 19.45 3.55 14.07
CA THR A 244 18.51 2.75 14.87
C THR A 244 18.52 3.13 16.36
N ASP A 245 19.67 3.42 16.96
CA ASP A 245 19.78 3.84 18.37
C ASP A 245 19.09 5.19 18.66
N ARG A 246 18.78 5.98 17.63
CA ARG A 246 18.11 7.28 17.70
C ARG A 246 16.60 7.20 17.46
N LEU A 247 16.13 6.06 16.96
CA LEU A 247 14.70 5.88 16.64
C LEU A 247 13.88 5.58 17.89
N ALA A 248 12.64 6.07 17.90
CA ALA A 248 11.60 5.61 18.80
C ALA A 248 11.07 4.25 18.34
N ALA A 249 10.81 4.11 17.04
CA ALA A 249 10.29 2.88 16.43
C ALA A 249 10.52 2.86 14.90
N PHE A 250 10.45 1.65 14.33
CA PHE A 250 10.00 1.43 12.97
C PHE A 250 8.50 1.17 13.03
N ASP A 251 7.69 2.00 12.38
CA ASP A 251 6.23 1.96 12.45
C ASP A 251 5.64 2.50 11.16
N SER A 252 4.73 1.74 10.53
CA SER A 252 4.03 2.14 9.30
C SER A 252 2.54 2.42 9.53
N ASP A 253 2.06 2.35 10.79
CA ASP A 253 0.63 2.49 11.12
C ASP A 253 0.33 3.74 11.99
N GLN A 254 1.26 4.13 12.87
CA GLN A 254 0.99 5.14 13.92
C GLN A 254 1.99 6.30 13.92
N TYR A 255 2.87 6.37 12.92
CA TYR A 255 3.96 7.36 12.87
C TYR A 255 3.47 8.81 12.86
N ASP A 256 2.34 9.08 12.24
CA ASP A 256 1.65 10.37 12.16
C ASP A 256 0.96 10.72 13.50
N ASP A 257 0.23 9.78 14.09
CA ASP A 257 -0.37 9.92 15.42
C ASP A 257 0.69 10.16 16.52
N LEU A 258 1.83 9.45 16.45
CA LEU A 258 2.96 9.66 17.37
C LEU A 258 3.56 11.06 17.22
N LEU A 259 3.59 11.60 16.00
CA LEU A 259 4.07 12.96 15.74
C LEU A 259 3.12 14.01 16.32
N VAL A 260 1.83 13.98 15.96
CA VAL A 260 0.85 14.97 16.46
C VAL A 260 0.56 14.79 17.95
N GLY A 261 0.80 13.58 18.50
CA GLY A 261 0.76 13.28 19.92
C GLY A 261 1.99 13.77 20.71
N GLU A 262 2.96 14.43 20.07
CA GLU A 262 4.24 14.90 20.64
C GLU A 262 5.14 13.77 21.22
N GLU A 263 4.85 12.50 20.92
CA GLU A 263 5.69 11.37 21.32
C GLU A 263 6.96 11.31 20.47
N THR A 264 6.86 11.71 19.18
CA THR A 264 7.99 11.91 18.30
C THR A 264 8.11 13.37 17.86
N ALA A 265 9.19 13.73 17.21
CA ALA A 265 9.45 15.08 16.70
C ALA A 265 9.81 15.08 15.22
N VAL A 266 10.17 13.92 14.70
CA VAL A 266 10.47 13.66 13.29
C VAL A 266 9.88 12.32 12.92
N ALA A 267 9.22 12.24 11.78
CA ALA A 267 8.63 11.02 11.27
C ALA A 267 8.86 10.87 9.77
N HIS A 268 9.36 9.72 9.33
CA HIS A 268 9.37 9.28 7.96
C HIS A 268 8.02 8.65 7.64
N GLY A 269 7.35 9.11 6.59
CA GLY A 269 6.05 8.56 6.25
C GLY A 269 5.42 9.14 5.00
N TYR A 270 4.17 8.78 4.78
CA TYR A 270 3.40 9.13 3.60
C TYR A 270 2.71 10.49 3.77
N SER A 271 2.71 11.29 2.70
CA SER A 271 2.27 12.69 2.72
C SER A 271 0.84 12.88 3.26
N GLY A 272 -0.13 12.13 2.76
CA GLY A 272 -1.54 12.32 3.09
C GLY A 272 -1.87 12.00 4.55
N ASP A 273 -1.26 10.97 5.13
CA ASP A 273 -1.49 10.58 6.53
C ASP A 273 -1.08 11.72 7.47
N PHE A 274 0.06 12.37 7.18
CA PHE A 274 0.46 13.56 7.98
C PHE A 274 -0.55 14.69 7.84
N PHE A 275 -1.01 14.98 6.64
CA PHE A 275 -1.97 16.07 6.43
C PHE A 275 -3.33 15.76 7.08
N ALA A 276 -3.80 14.50 6.97
CA ALA A 276 -5.01 14.06 7.66
C ALA A 276 -4.87 14.18 9.19
N ALA A 277 -3.72 13.80 9.74
CA ALA A 277 -3.43 13.95 11.16
C ALA A 277 -3.35 15.43 11.59
N PHE A 278 -2.74 16.30 10.77
CA PHE A 278 -2.67 17.74 11.05
C PHE A 278 -4.06 18.37 11.03
N ASP A 279 -4.92 18.01 10.09
CA ASP A 279 -6.30 18.49 9.99
C ASP A 279 -7.14 18.03 11.18
N ALA A 280 -7.09 16.73 11.47
CA ALA A 280 -7.85 16.14 12.57
C ALA A 280 -7.51 16.75 13.95
N ASN A 281 -6.29 17.27 14.11
CA ASN A 281 -5.80 17.85 15.36
C ASN A 281 -5.74 19.39 15.36
N ASP A 282 -6.16 20.07 14.27
CA ASP A 282 -6.05 21.54 14.10
C ASP A 282 -4.60 22.03 14.34
N SER A 283 -3.60 21.28 13.82
CA SER A 283 -2.17 21.43 14.14
C SER A 283 -1.28 21.81 12.95
N TRP A 284 -1.85 22.34 11.88
CA TRP A 284 -1.15 22.78 10.67
C TRP A 284 -0.01 23.78 10.93
N ASP A 285 -0.12 24.58 11.98
CA ASP A 285 0.89 25.58 12.37
C ASP A 285 2.01 24.97 13.26
N ASP A 286 1.90 23.70 13.67
CA ASP A 286 2.83 23.06 14.62
C ASP A 286 3.80 22.09 13.94
N TYR A 287 3.49 21.65 12.72
CA TYR A 287 4.27 20.65 11.96
C TYR A 287 4.47 21.09 10.51
N ALA A 288 5.49 20.50 9.87
CA ALA A 288 5.70 20.62 8.44
C ALA A 288 6.02 19.26 7.84
N TYR A 289 5.38 18.92 6.71
CA TYR A 289 5.79 17.82 5.85
C TYR A 289 6.73 18.37 4.79
N LEU A 290 7.84 17.67 4.57
CA LEU A 290 8.93 18.07 3.70
C LEU A 290 9.18 16.98 2.66
N ILE A 291 9.23 17.38 1.39
CA ILE A 291 9.79 16.56 0.31
C ILE A 291 11.29 16.90 0.24
N PRO A 292 12.20 15.98 0.61
CA PRO A 292 13.63 16.29 0.70
C PRO A 292 14.26 16.69 -0.64
N GLU A 293 15.16 17.66 -0.62
CA GLU A 293 15.90 18.16 -1.81
C GLU A 293 16.80 17.09 -2.45
N GLU A 294 17.21 16.08 -1.69
CA GLU A 294 17.94 14.92 -2.20
C GLU A 294 17.06 14.03 -3.10
N GLY A 295 15.77 14.28 -3.12
CA GLY A 295 14.73 13.50 -3.77
C GLY A 295 14.08 12.49 -2.84
N ALA A 296 12.96 11.95 -3.27
CA ALA A 296 12.12 11.07 -2.46
C ALA A 296 11.39 10.04 -3.34
N VAL A 297 10.67 9.13 -2.72
CA VAL A 297 9.75 8.22 -3.43
C VAL A 297 8.48 8.97 -3.80
N ARG A 298 8.04 8.78 -5.04
CA ARG A 298 6.68 9.06 -5.52
C ARG A 298 6.04 7.73 -5.88
N TRP A 299 4.81 7.52 -5.48
CA TRP A 299 4.08 6.29 -5.74
C TRP A 299 2.67 6.57 -6.25
N VAL A 300 2.11 5.58 -6.93
CA VAL A 300 0.70 5.55 -7.34
C VAL A 300 0.11 4.24 -6.86
N ASP A 301 -0.85 4.32 -5.95
CA ASP A 301 -1.63 3.16 -5.58
C ASP A 301 -2.78 2.95 -6.55
N THR A 302 -3.16 1.70 -6.69
CA THR A 302 -4.00 1.26 -7.78
C THR A 302 -5.10 0.34 -7.28
N MET A 303 -6.25 0.33 -7.94
CA MET A 303 -7.28 -0.65 -7.73
C MET A 303 -7.13 -1.78 -8.75
N ALA A 304 -6.97 -3.01 -8.29
CA ALA A 304 -6.86 -4.18 -9.14
C ALA A 304 -7.86 -5.27 -8.71
N VAL A 305 -8.35 -6.05 -9.67
CA VAL A 305 -9.25 -7.18 -9.42
C VAL A 305 -8.45 -8.47 -9.44
N LEU A 306 -8.63 -9.33 -8.42
CA LEU A 306 -7.96 -10.61 -8.36
C LEU A 306 -8.44 -11.58 -9.43
N ALA A 307 -7.54 -12.42 -9.93
CA ALA A 307 -7.85 -13.41 -10.97
C ALA A 307 -8.91 -14.44 -10.53
N ASP A 308 -9.05 -14.68 -9.23
CA ASP A 308 -10.01 -15.57 -8.60
C ASP A 308 -11.08 -14.84 -7.77
N ALA A 309 -11.26 -13.52 -8.03
CA ALA A 309 -12.28 -12.70 -7.36
C ALA A 309 -13.64 -13.39 -7.37
N PRO A 310 -14.29 -13.56 -6.20
CA PRO A 310 -15.62 -14.16 -6.12
C PRO A 310 -16.71 -13.34 -6.83
N HIS A 311 -16.61 -11.99 -6.78
CA HIS A 311 -17.62 -11.06 -7.28
C HIS A 311 -17.00 -10.02 -8.22
N PRO A 312 -16.52 -10.45 -9.40
CA PRO A 312 -15.77 -9.56 -10.29
C PRO A 312 -16.59 -8.41 -10.86
N CYS A 313 -17.91 -8.57 -11.06
CA CYS A 313 -18.72 -7.45 -11.56
C CYS A 313 -18.95 -6.40 -10.47
N THR A 314 -19.14 -6.80 -9.22
CA THR A 314 -19.16 -5.87 -8.09
C THR A 314 -17.84 -5.11 -7.95
N ALA A 315 -16.69 -5.79 -8.16
CA ALA A 315 -15.38 -5.17 -8.16
C ALA A 315 -15.24 -4.08 -9.24
N HIS A 316 -15.67 -4.36 -10.48
CA HIS A 316 -15.66 -3.36 -11.57
C HIS A 316 -16.60 -2.17 -11.28
N THR A 317 -17.76 -2.43 -10.69
CA THR A 317 -18.70 -1.39 -10.28
C THR A 317 -18.09 -0.51 -9.18
N PHE A 318 -17.38 -1.09 -8.21
CA PHE A 318 -16.69 -0.32 -7.18
C PHE A 318 -15.56 0.55 -7.75
N ILE A 319 -14.74 0.01 -8.64
CA ILE A 319 -13.70 0.79 -9.33
C ILE A 319 -14.31 1.96 -10.09
N ASN A 320 -15.42 1.71 -10.82
CA ASN A 320 -16.12 2.77 -11.53
C ASN A 320 -16.70 3.82 -10.59
N PHE A 321 -17.23 3.43 -9.44
CA PHE A 321 -17.75 4.33 -8.41
C PHE A 321 -16.65 5.25 -7.84
N ILE A 322 -15.49 4.71 -7.52
CA ILE A 322 -14.35 5.52 -7.01
C ILE A 322 -13.83 6.49 -8.08
N LEU A 323 -13.85 6.09 -9.36
CA LEU A 323 -13.45 6.95 -10.48
C LEU A 323 -14.50 7.99 -10.89
N ASP A 324 -15.67 8.04 -10.25
CA ASP A 324 -16.57 9.17 -10.40
C ASP A 324 -15.90 10.47 -9.90
N ALA A 325 -16.22 11.59 -10.55
CA ALA A 325 -15.54 12.86 -10.26
C ALA A 325 -15.79 13.38 -8.84
N GLU A 326 -17.02 13.29 -8.35
CA GLU A 326 -17.39 13.74 -7.00
C GLU A 326 -16.82 12.78 -5.94
N ASN A 327 -16.88 11.47 -6.19
CA ASN A 327 -16.36 10.45 -5.26
C ASN A 327 -14.81 10.49 -5.20
N GLY A 328 -14.14 10.65 -6.35
CA GLY A 328 -12.69 10.81 -6.39
C GLY A 328 -12.21 12.06 -5.66
N ALA A 329 -12.99 13.15 -5.73
CA ALA A 329 -12.70 14.37 -4.98
C ALA A 329 -12.96 14.19 -3.47
N GLN A 330 -14.06 13.53 -3.08
CA GLN A 330 -14.34 13.23 -1.69
C GLN A 330 -13.22 12.39 -1.08
N LEU A 331 -12.73 11.39 -1.81
CA LEU A 331 -11.58 10.58 -1.41
C LEU A 331 -10.36 11.44 -1.11
N THR A 332 -9.94 12.30 -2.06
CA THR A 332 -8.81 13.22 -1.88
C THR A 332 -9.03 14.21 -0.74
N ASN A 333 -10.21 14.80 -0.62
CA ASN A 333 -10.52 15.75 0.45
C ASN A 333 -10.49 15.12 1.85
N TRP A 334 -10.68 13.79 1.93
CA TRP A 334 -10.61 13.06 3.20
C TRP A 334 -9.21 12.55 3.49
N THR A 335 -8.50 12.01 2.49
CA THR A 335 -7.18 11.39 2.68
C THR A 335 -6.02 12.37 2.54
N PHE A 336 -6.23 13.54 1.93
CA PHE A 336 -5.19 14.50 1.53
C PHE A 336 -4.15 13.95 0.55
N TYR A 337 -4.39 12.78 -0.05
CA TYR A 337 -3.57 12.30 -1.15
C TYR A 337 -4.04 12.86 -2.49
N ALA A 338 -3.11 13.08 -3.40
CA ALA A 338 -3.43 13.63 -4.70
C ALA A 338 -4.24 12.66 -5.57
N SER A 339 -5.20 13.21 -6.31
CA SER A 339 -6.06 12.44 -7.21
C SER A 339 -5.42 12.22 -8.59
N PRO A 340 -5.45 11.00 -9.13
CA PRO A 340 -5.15 10.73 -10.52
C PRO A 340 -6.35 10.99 -11.46
N ASN A 341 -7.49 11.45 -10.93
CA ASN A 341 -8.73 11.71 -11.64
C ASN A 341 -8.80 13.19 -12.02
N GLU A 342 -8.66 13.51 -13.32
CA GLU A 342 -8.69 14.89 -13.82
C GLU A 342 -10.05 15.57 -13.58
N ALA A 343 -11.14 14.81 -13.72
CA ALA A 343 -12.48 15.35 -13.52
C ALA A 343 -12.76 15.68 -12.04
N ALA A 344 -12.12 15.02 -11.10
CA ALA A 344 -12.25 15.29 -9.67
C ALA A 344 -11.71 16.67 -9.25
N GLN A 345 -10.78 17.25 -10.00
CA GLN A 345 -10.16 18.54 -9.66
C GLN A 345 -11.17 19.70 -9.51
N GLU A 346 -12.33 19.63 -10.17
CA GLU A 346 -13.39 20.64 -10.02
C GLU A 346 -14.07 20.60 -8.63
N PHE A 347 -13.93 19.50 -7.89
CA PHE A 347 -14.61 19.23 -6.62
C PHE A 347 -13.63 19.11 -5.43
N ILE A 348 -12.33 19.00 -5.69
CA ILE A 348 -11.29 18.99 -4.65
C ILE A 348 -11.16 20.40 -4.05
N ASP A 349 -10.98 20.46 -2.75
CA ASP A 349 -10.77 21.70 -2.02
C ASP A 349 -9.55 22.45 -2.55
N GLN A 350 -9.70 23.76 -2.78
CA GLN A 350 -8.66 24.56 -3.41
C GLN A 350 -7.37 24.63 -2.57
N GLU A 351 -7.47 24.50 -1.27
CA GLU A 351 -6.33 24.50 -0.34
C GLU A 351 -5.45 23.26 -0.58
N ILE A 352 -6.06 22.10 -0.88
CA ILE A 352 -5.36 20.86 -1.23
C ILE A 352 -4.69 21.00 -2.62
N LEU A 353 -5.41 21.54 -3.62
CA LEU A 353 -4.88 21.71 -4.97
C LEU A 353 -3.71 22.70 -5.02
N ASP A 354 -3.70 23.71 -4.16
CA ASP A 354 -2.68 24.74 -4.10
C ASP A 354 -1.48 24.36 -3.21
N ASP A 355 -1.55 23.23 -2.47
CA ASP A 355 -0.47 22.80 -1.59
C ASP A 355 0.66 22.12 -2.38
N PRO A 356 1.89 22.70 -2.40
CA PRO A 356 3.01 22.14 -3.14
C PRO A 356 3.57 20.83 -2.53
N ALA A 357 3.16 20.46 -1.34
CA ALA A 357 3.56 19.20 -0.73
C ALA A 357 2.60 18.04 -1.09
N ILE A 358 1.37 18.36 -1.53
CA ILE A 358 0.39 17.41 -2.09
C ILE A 358 0.53 17.34 -3.62
N TYR A 359 0.58 18.50 -4.28
CA TYR A 359 0.78 18.64 -5.72
C TYR A 359 2.12 19.33 -6.00
N PRO A 360 3.26 18.60 -5.91
CA PRO A 360 4.58 19.20 -6.05
C PRO A 360 4.79 19.84 -7.41
N PRO A 361 5.45 21.03 -7.46
CA PRO A 361 5.77 21.68 -8.71
C PRO A 361 6.75 20.86 -9.55
N GLU A 362 6.80 21.12 -10.87
CA GLU A 362 7.54 20.30 -11.85
C GLU A 362 9.03 20.12 -11.51
N ASP A 363 9.66 21.12 -10.92
CA ASP A 363 11.07 21.05 -10.51
C ASP A 363 11.31 20.13 -9.31
N VAL A 364 10.39 20.07 -8.35
CA VAL A 364 10.43 19.11 -7.24
C VAL A 364 10.07 17.70 -7.75
N ALA A 365 9.01 17.60 -8.56
CA ALA A 365 8.56 16.32 -9.10
C ALA A 365 9.63 15.63 -9.99
N ALA A 366 10.55 16.39 -10.58
CA ALA A 366 11.64 15.86 -11.42
C ALA A 366 12.70 15.07 -10.63
N ASP A 367 12.83 15.31 -9.32
CA ASP A 367 13.78 14.64 -8.42
C ASP A 367 13.14 13.45 -7.66
N LEU A 368 11.85 13.21 -7.89
CA LEU A 368 11.13 12.07 -7.34
C LEU A 368 11.29 10.82 -8.20
N GLU A 369 11.41 9.67 -7.58
CA GLU A 369 11.52 8.38 -8.26
C GLU A 369 10.37 7.45 -7.85
N PHE A 370 9.83 6.70 -8.81
CA PHE A 370 8.96 5.56 -8.51
C PHE A 370 9.80 4.37 -8.05
N ILE A 371 9.25 3.56 -7.14
CA ILE A 371 9.83 2.25 -6.85
C ILE A 371 9.57 1.36 -8.08
N GLU A 372 10.62 0.69 -8.56
CA GLU A 372 10.54 -0.25 -9.68
C GLU A 372 10.86 -1.67 -9.20
N ASP A 373 10.36 -2.67 -9.91
CA ASP A 373 10.77 -4.06 -9.69
C ASP A 373 12.26 -4.20 -10.04
N THR A 374 13.08 -4.46 -9.04
CA THR A 374 14.53 -4.67 -9.18
C THR A 374 14.92 -6.13 -9.45
N GLY A 375 13.93 -7.00 -9.66
CA GLY A 375 14.13 -8.41 -10.00
C GLY A 375 14.82 -9.20 -8.88
N GLU A 376 15.94 -9.87 -9.20
CA GLU A 376 16.67 -10.69 -8.21
C GLU A 376 17.22 -9.87 -7.03
N THR A 377 17.33 -8.54 -7.18
CA THR A 377 17.83 -7.62 -6.12
C THR A 377 16.76 -7.30 -5.07
N GLU A 378 15.48 -7.49 -5.40
CA GLU A 378 14.35 -7.19 -4.50
C GLU A 378 14.52 -7.82 -3.11
N ARG A 379 14.92 -9.07 -3.10
CA ARG A 379 15.19 -9.79 -1.87
C ARG A 379 16.33 -9.17 -1.04
N MET A 380 17.30 -8.51 -1.68
CA MET A 380 18.41 -7.89 -0.98
C MET A 380 17.97 -6.69 -0.16
N PHE A 381 17.01 -5.88 -0.67
CA PHE A 381 16.41 -4.80 0.11
C PHE A 381 15.80 -5.34 1.42
N THR A 382 14.97 -6.38 1.32
CA THR A 382 14.31 -6.98 2.48
C THR A 382 15.32 -7.60 3.48
N ASP A 383 16.30 -8.37 2.98
CA ASP A 383 17.28 -9.06 3.83
C ASP A 383 18.19 -8.03 4.55
N LEU A 384 18.69 -6.99 3.86
CA LEU A 384 19.55 -5.95 4.42
C LEU A 384 18.79 -5.04 5.41
N PHE A 385 17.55 -4.66 5.09
CA PHE A 385 16.71 -3.90 6.00
C PHE A 385 16.42 -4.67 7.29
N ALA A 386 16.08 -5.96 7.20
CA ALA A 386 15.87 -6.80 8.37
C ALA A 386 17.14 -6.94 9.23
N GLU A 387 18.36 -6.96 8.61
CA GLU A 387 19.62 -6.95 9.32
C GLU A 387 19.89 -5.60 10.01
N ALA A 388 19.61 -4.48 9.33
CA ALA A 388 19.81 -3.14 9.85
C ALA A 388 18.95 -2.82 11.08
N LYS A 389 17.74 -3.41 11.17
CA LYS A 389 16.83 -3.27 12.32
C LYS A 389 17.22 -4.09 13.55
N SER A 390 18.16 -5.03 13.45
CA SER A 390 18.50 -6.00 14.50
C SER A 390 19.71 -5.53 15.34
#